data_932f0803d5dcdfc57c99799a3d7bf999
#
_entry.id   932f0803d5dcdfc57c99799a3d7bf999
#
_cell.length_a   1.000
_cell.length_b   1.000
_cell.length_c   1.000
_cell.angle_alpha   90.00
_cell.angle_beta   90.00
_cell.angle_gamma   90.00
#
_symmetry.space_group_name_H-M   'P 1'
#
loop_
_entity.id
_entity.type
_entity.pdbx_description
1 polymer ?
#
loop_
_entity_poly.entity_id
_entity_poly.type
_entity_poly.pdbx_seq_one_letter_code
_entity_poly.pdbx_strand_id
1 'polypeptide(L)'
;VKSKDIDPVPTPTPAPAEKVEELNKAVKEAESFKEADYTAESAGKLKAALAEAKKVLENKDATEAEVNAALKAVSDAKAALVKKDDNNNNNGNNNPAPQVPAVGTTITVKGVTYKVTKADAVNGTVSAVRLKATKKTKVTIQYTVKVGNYSFKVTTIGKNAFKNNKKLKSIVIGNNVKSIGSNAFNKASKLSSVTFKGTKIVKVGRNAFKGTSSKMK
;
A
#
# COMPACT_ATOMS: atom_id res chain seq x y z
N VAL A 1 17.04 -29.74 -48.92
CA VAL A 1 16.71 -28.61 -48.06
C VAL A 1 15.63 -29.13 -47.11
N LYS A 2 15.98 -29.35 -45.83
CA LYS A 2 15.03 -29.79 -44.79
C LYS A 2 14.18 -28.59 -44.39
N SER A 3 12.87 -28.69 -44.55
CA SER A 3 11.89 -27.76 -44.04
C SER A 3 12.03 -27.70 -42.50
N LYS A 4 12.18 -26.50 -41.97
CA LYS A 4 12.23 -26.26 -40.53
C LYS A 4 10.79 -26.28 -40.06
N ASP A 5 10.39 -27.35 -39.37
CA ASP A 5 9.11 -27.41 -38.68
C ASP A 5 9.05 -26.23 -37.70
N ILE A 6 8.14 -25.30 -37.97
CA ILE A 6 7.80 -24.21 -37.06
C ILE A 6 6.78 -24.84 -36.12
N ASP A 7 7.19 -25.07 -34.87
CA ASP A 7 6.29 -25.44 -33.80
C ASP A 7 5.10 -24.48 -33.77
N PRO A 8 3.86 -24.96 -33.67
CA PRO A 8 2.70 -24.08 -33.58
C PRO A 8 2.81 -23.22 -32.31
N VAL A 9 2.72 -21.91 -32.50
CA VAL A 9 2.61 -20.97 -31.41
C VAL A 9 1.47 -21.43 -30.48
N PRO A 10 1.71 -21.65 -29.18
CA PRO A 10 0.67 -22.12 -28.29
C PRO A 10 -0.49 -21.13 -28.28
N THR A 11 -1.69 -21.62 -28.58
CA THR A 11 -2.93 -20.85 -28.50
C THR A 11 -3.08 -20.35 -27.04
N PRO A 12 -3.34 -19.06 -26.82
CA PRO A 12 -3.51 -18.55 -25.47
C PRO A 12 -4.68 -19.26 -24.76
N THR A 13 -4.44 -19.73 -23.56
CA THR A 13 -5.46 -20.41 -22.75
C THR A 13 -6.42 -19.36 -22.21
N PRO A 14 -7.74 -19.52 -22.37
CA PRO A 14 -8.72 -18.60 -21.79
C PRO A 14 -8.61 -18.53 -20.28
N ALA A 15 -9.01 -17.39 -19.71
CA ALA A 15 -8.99 -17.18 -18.27
C ALA A 15 -9.92 -18.15 -17.53
N PRO A 16 -9.54 -18.60 -16.31
CA PRO A 16 -10.43 -19.38 -15.45
C PRO A 16 -11.74 -18.61 -15.16
N ALA A 17 -12.87 -19.32 -15.18
CA ALA A 17 -14.20 -18.72 -14.95
C ALA A 17 -14.27 -17.92 -13.65
N GLU A 18 -13.59 -18.37 -12.60
CA GLU A 18 -13.48 -17.69 -11.29
C GLU A 18 -12.86 -16.30 -11.42
N LYS A 19 -11.82 -16.15 -12.25
CA LYS A 19 -11.16 -14.86 -12.50
C LYS A 19 -12.03 -13.89 -13.30
N VAL A 20 -12.78 -14.43 -14.27
CA VAL A 20 -13.75 -13.64 -15.04
C VAL A 20 -14.89 -13.15 -14.13
N GLU A 21 -15.36 -13.98 -13.19
CA GLU A 21 -16.39 -13.60 -12.21
C GLU A 21 -15.88 -12.55 -11.21
N GLU A 22 -14.62 -12.66 -10.78
CA GLU A 22 -13.96 -11.67 -9.93
C GLU A 22 -13.91 -10.29 -10.62
N LEU A 23 -13.55 -10.26 -11.91
CA LEU A 23 -13.56 -9.03 -12.72
C LEU A 23 -14.98 -8.47 -12.87
N ASN A 24 -15.96 -9.31 -13.15
CA ASN A 24 -17.36 -8.90 -13.30
C ASN A 24 -17.90 -8.28 -12.01
N LYS A 25 -17.57 -8.86 -10.86
CA LYS A 25 -17.91 -8.31 -9.54
C LYS A 25 -17.25 -6.95 -9.31
N ALA A 26 -15.96 -6.82 -9.61
CA ALA A 26 -15.22 -5.57 -9.46
C ALA A 26 -15.79 -4.45 -10.35
N VAL A 27 -16.18 -4.78 -11.59
CA VAL A 27 -16.85 -3.84 -12.51
C VAL A 27 -18.19 -3.37 -11.95
N LYS A 28 -19.06 -4.29 -11.51
CA LYS A 28 -20.39 -3.96 -10.92
C LYS A 28 -20.26 -3.09 -9.68
N GLU A 29 -19.31 -3.39 -8.80
CA GLU A 29 -19.04 -2.56 -7.61
C GLU A 29 -18.51 -1.17 -7.97
N ALA A 30 -17.69 -1.07 -9.01
CA ALA A 30 -17.14 0.20 -9.43
C ALA A 30 -18.15 1.04 -10.24
N GLU A 31 -19.15 0.44 -10.88
CA GLU A 31 -20.23 1.15 -11.58
C GLU A 31 -21.21 1.87 -10.64
N SER A 32 -21.30 1.44 -9.38
CA SER A 32 -22.17 2.07 -8.39
C SER A 32 -21.68 3.44 -7.91
N PHE A 33 -20.51 3.91 -8.40
CA PHE A 33 -19.98 5.22 -8.02
C PHE A 33 -20.85 6.36 -8.59
N LYS A 34 -21.08 7.40 -7.78
CA LYS A 34 -21.78 8.61 -8.23
C LYS A 34 -20.74 9.60 -8.79
N GLU A 35 -20.70 9.74 -10.10
CA GLU A 35 -19.75 10.64 -10.79
C GLU A 35 -19.80 12.09 -10.27
N ALA A 36 -21.00 12.55 -9.89
CA ALA A 36 -21.20 13.89 -9.36
C ALA A 36 -20.37 14.20 -8.10
N ASP A 37 -20.06 13.15 -7.32
CA ASP A 37 -19.33 13.27 -6.05
C ASP A 37 -17.80 13.35 -6.22
N TYR A 38 -17.30 13.17 -7.45
CA TYR A 38 -15.87 13.07 -7.73
C TYR A 38 -15.41 14.07 -8.79
N THR A 39 -14.09 14.36 -8.82
CA THR A 39 -13.52 15.25 -9.85
C THR A 39 -13.64 14.61 -11.23
N ALA A 40 -13.86 15.42 -12.27
CA ALA A 40 -14.02 14.94 -13.64
C ALA A 40 -12.82 14.09 -14.11
N GLU A 41 -11.61 14.45 -13.71
CA GLU A 41 -10.39 13.69 -14.05
C GLU A 41 -10.38 12.30 -13.44
N SER A 42 -10.64 12.18 -12.12
CA SER A 42 -10.60 10.88 -11.45
C SER A 42 -11.78 9.98 -11.85
N ALA A 43 -12.96 10.56 -12.05
CA ALA A 43 -14.13 9.86 -12.57
C ALA A 43 -13.91 9.39 -14.02
N GLY A 44 -13.28 10.22 -14.86
CA GLY A 44 -12.93 9.86 -16.23
C GLY A 44 -11.97 8.69 -16.32
N LYS A 45 -10.96 8.63 -15.45
CA LYS A 45 -10.02 7.50 -15.35
C LYS A 45 -10.73 6.19 -14.96
N LEU A 46 -11.67 6.26 -14.01
CA LEU A 46 -12.46 5.08 -13.63
C LEU A 46 -13.37 4.62 -14.77
N LYS A 47 -14.03 5.56 -15.46
CA LYS A 47 -14.85 5.24 -16.64
C LYS A 47 -14.04 4.55 -17.75
N ALA A 48 -12.84 5.05 -18.04
CA ALA A 48 -11.95 4.44 -19.02
C ALA A 48 -11.57 3.01 -18.63
N ALA A 49 -11.17 2.80 -17.36
CA ALA A 49 -10.84 1.48 -16.84
C ALA A 49 -12.03 0.50 -16.89
N LEU A 50 -13.25 0.99 -16.57
CA LEU A 50 -14.48 0.21 -16.68
C LEU A 50 -14.80 -0.18 -18.13
N ALA A 51 -14.61 0.74 -19.08
CA ALA A 51 -14.84 0.46 -20.51
C ALA A 51 -13.89 -0.64 -21.03
N GLU A 52 -12.61 -0.59 -20.68
CA GLU A 52 -11.64 -1.63 -21.06
C GLU A 52 -11.94 -2.96 -20.35
N ALA A 53 -12.31 -2.94 -19.07
CA ALA A 53 -12.68 -4.15 -18.34
C ALA A 53 -13.92 -4.84 -18.95
N LYS A 54 -14.91 -4.09 -19.42
CA LYS A 54 -16.08 -4.64 -20.13
C LYS A 54 -15.70 -5.30 -21.43
N LYS A 55 -14.80 -4.73 -22.23
CA LYS A 55 -14.30 -5.38 -23.45
C LYS A 55 -13.62 -6.71 -23.14
N VAL A 56 -12.85 -6.79 -22.07
CA VAL A 56 -12.23 -8.04 -21.62
C VAL A 56 -13.29 -9.07 -21.22
N LEU A 57 -14.37 -8.65 -20.52
CA LEU A 57 -15.47 -9.53 -20.15
C LEU A 57 -16.31 -10.03 -21.36
N GLU A 58 -16.38 -9.24 -22.42
CA GLU A 58 -17.07 -9.62 -23.68
C GLU A 58 -16.21 -10.58 -24.53
N ASN A 59 -14.90 -10.60 -24.33
CA ASN A 59 -13.99 -11.50 -25.04
C ASN A 59 -13.95 -12.87 -24.36
N LYS A 60 -14.59 -13.87 -24.99
CA LYS A 60 -14.63 -15.26 -24.48
C LYS A 60 -13.25 -15.95 -24.45
N ASP A 61 -12.32 -15.45 -25.24
CA ASP A 61 -10.95 -15.97 -25.35
C ASP A 61 -9.95 -15.11 -24.54
N ALA A 62 -10.44 -14.20 -23.69
CA ALA A 62 -9.59 -13.38 -22.85
C ALA A 62 -8.70 -14.26 -21.95
N THR A 63 -7.42 -13.98 -21.99
CA THR A 63 -6.42 -14.69 -21.17
C THR A 63 -6.48 -14.26 -19.71
N GLU A 64 -5.97 -15.10 -18.82
CA GLU A 64 -5.84 -14.75 -17.40
C GLU A 64 -5.03 -13.46 -17.17
N ALA A 65 -4.01 -13.21 -17.99
CA ALA A 65 -3.21 -12.00 -17.91
C ALA A 65 -4.04 -10.74 -18.24
N GLU A 66 -4.90 -10.78 -19.25
CA GLU A 66 -5.80 -9.68 -19.62
C GLU A 66 -6.85 -9.44 -18.56
N VAL A 67 -7.45 -10.49 -18.01
CA VAL A 67 -8.42 -10.40 -16.91
C VAL A 67 -7.78 -9.79 -15.66
N ASN A 68 -6.59 -10.24 -15.27
CA ASN A 68 -5.86 -9.70 -14.11
C ASN A 68 -5.41 -8.24 -14.33
N ALA A 69 -5.03 -7.87 -15.57
CA ALA A 69 -4.69 -6.49 -15.91
C ALA A 69 -5.91 -5.57 -15.82
N ALA A 70 -7.06 -6.00 -16.33
CA ALA A 70 -8.32 -5.27 -16.24
C ALA A 70 -8.79 -5.12 -14.78
N LEU A 71 -8.73 -6.18 -13.99
CA LEU A 71 -9.05 -6.16 -12.55
C LEU A 71 -8.18 -5.15 -11.81
N LYS A 72 -6.89 -5.16 -12.09
CA LYS A 72 -5.94 -4.21 -11.52
C LYS A 72 -6.25 -2.78 -11.93
N ALA A 73 -6.53 -2.52 -13.19
CA ALA A 73 -6.85 -1.19 -13.71
C ALA A 73 -8.12 -0.61 -13.06
N VAL A 74 -9.19 -1.40 -12.92
CA VAL A 74 -10.43 -0.99 -12.23
C VAL A 74 -10.16 -0.72 -10.74
N SER A 75 -9.41 -1.58 -10.07
CA SER A 75 -9.06 -1.40 -8.66
C SER A 75 -8.22 -0.14 -8.42
N ASP A 76 -7.22 0.09 -9.25
CA ASP A 76 -6.33 1.26 -9.16
C ASP A 76 -7.11 2.56 -9.44
N ALA A 77 -7.97 2.58 -10.46
CA ALA A 77 -8.79 3.73 -10.81
C ALA A 77 -9.85 4.03 -9.72
N LYS A 78 -10.47 3.00 -9.13
CA LYS A 78 -11.40 3.14 -7.98
C LYS A 78 -10.67 3.70 -6.76
N ALA A 79 -9.46 3.24 -6.48
CA ALA A 79 -8.65 3.74 -5.37
C ALA A 79 -8.16 5.20 -5.59
N ALA A 80 -8.07 5.62 -6.85
CA ALA A 80 -7.64 6.96 -7.25
C ALA A 80 -8.79 7.98 -7.35
N LEU A 81 -10.03 7.60 -7.01
CA LEU A 81 -11.16 8.52 -7.01
C LEU A 81 -10.97 9.66 -6.00
N VAL A 82 -11.09 10.89 -6.48
CA VAL A 82 -10.99 12.13 -5.69
C VAL A 82 -12.37 12.77 -5.58
N LYS A 83 -12.93 12.86 -4.37
CA LYS A 83 -14.21 13.55 -4.12
C LYS A 83 -14.10 15.05 -4.44
N LYS A 84 -15.16 15.60 -5.00
CA LYS A 84 -15.34 17.06 -5.03
C LYS A 84 -15.58 17.49 -3.58
N ASP A 85 -14.76 18.41 -3.08
CA ASP A 85 -14.99 18.98 -1.75
C ASP A 85 -16.27 19.86 -1.82
N ASP A 86 -17.27 19.53 -1.00
CA ASP A 86 -18.49 20.33 -0.78
C ASP A 86 -18.21 21.59 0.05
N ASN A 87 -17.03 22.18 -0.06
CA ASN A 87 -16.69 23.40 0.66
C ASN A 87 -16.67 24.61 -0.29
N ASN A 88 -17.87 25.13 -0.53
CA ASN A 88 -18.06 26.46 -1.10
C ASN A 88 -17.60 27.50 -0.06
N ASN A 89 -16.30 27.77 0.02
CA ASN A 89 -15.80 28.99 0.61
C ASN A 89 -14.84 29.66 -0.40
N ASN A 90 -15.43 30.64 -1.10
CA ASN A 90 -14.81 31.49 -2.07
C ASN A 90 -13.73 32.33 -1.39
N ASN A 91 -12.49 31.91 -1.47
CA ASN A 91 -11.36 32.82 -1.36
C ASN A 91 -10.22 32.32 -2.26
N GLY A 92 -9.88 33.16 -3.24
CA GLY A 92 -8.93 32.82 -4.30
C GLY A 92 -7.60 32.32 -3.75
N ASN A 93 -7.39 31.04 -3.92
CA ASN A 93 -6.06 30.49 -3.83
C ASN A 93 -5.95 29.26 -4.76
N ASN A 94 -5.00 29.33 -5.68
CA ASN A 94 -4.63 28.24 -6.55
C ASN A 94 -4.32 26.99 -5.72
N ASN A 95 -5.30 26.07 -5.56
CA ASN A 95 -5.04 24.78 -4.96
C ASN A 95 -4.53 23.84 -6.07
N PRO A 96 -3.25 23.48 -6.08
CA PRO A 96 -2.73 22.51 -7.04
C PRO A 96 -3.43 21.18 -6.83
N ALA A 97 -3.65 20.44 -7.92
CA ALA A 97 -4.16 19.06 -7.89
C ALA A 97 -3.55 18.27 -6.72
N PRO A 98 -4.31 17.33 -6.08
CA PRO A 98 -3.80 16.59 -4.91
C PRO A 98 -2.42 16.01 -5.21
N GLN A 99 -1.40 16.66 -4.69
CA GLN A 99 -0.02 16.21 -4.90
C GLN A 99 0.27 15.01 -4.02
N VAL A 100 0.93 14.02 -4.61
CA VAL A 100 1.48 12.90 -3.84
C VAL A 100 2.37 13.48 -2.74
N PRO A 101 2.14 13.13 -1.47
CA PRO A 101 2.96 13.64 -0.37
C PRO A 101 4.44 13.46 -0.62
N ALA A 102 5.18 14.55 -0.53
CA ALA A 102 6.63 14.60 -0.81
C ALA A 102 7.42 13.67 0.13
N VAL A 103 8.56 13.17 -0.34
CA VAL A 103 9.52 12.47 0.50
C VAL A 103 9.88 13.34 1.69
N GLY A 104 9.82 12.77 2.89
CA GLY A 104 10.04 13.52 4.13
C GLY A 104 8.76 13.90 4.87
N THR A 105 7.60 13.97 4.20
CA THR A 105 6.31 14.20 4.86
C THR A 105 6.08 13.20 5.99
N THR A 106 5.59 13.68 7.13
CA THR A 106 5.35 12.84 8.30
C THR A 106 3.89 12.82 8.70
N ILE A 107 3.42 11.64 9.15
CA ILE A 107 2.10 11.46 9.74
C ILE A 107 2.19 10.56 10.97
N THR A 108 1.32 10.80 11.94
CA THR A 108 1.22 9.95 13.14
C THR A 108 -0.08 9.16 13.13
N VAL A 109 0.04 7.84 13.09
CA VAL A 109 -1.10 6.91 13.12
C VAL A 109 -0.95 5.98 14.31
N LYS A 110 -1.98 5.91 15.16
CA LYS A 110 -2.01 5.05 16.37
C LYS A 110 -0.79 5.25 17.30
N GLY A 111 -0.20 6.46 17.31
CA GLY A 111 0.94 6.82 18.13
C GLY A 111 2.31 6.55 17.48
N VAL A 112 2.37 5.97 16.31
CA VAL A 112 3.60 5.80 15.54
C VAL A 112 3.69 6.90 14.48
N THR A 113 4.82 7.58 14.41
CA THR A 113 5.12 8.55 13.36
C THR A 113 5.78 7.84 12.19
N TYR A 114 5.22 8.03 11.02
CA TYR A 114 5.71 7.53 9.75
C TYR A 114 6.23 8.69 8.90
N LYS A 115 7.27 8.45 8.13
CA LYS A 115 7.88 9.42 7.20
C LYS A 115 7.86 8.84 5.79
N VAL A 116 7.40 9.63 4.80
CA VAL A 116 7.41 9.24 3.39
C VAL A 116 8.85 9.03 2.92
N THR A 117 9.12 7.87 2.33
CA THR A 117 10.43 7.47 1.81
C THR A 117 10.45 7.35 0.29
N LYS A 118 9.28 7.10 -0.32
CA LYS A 118 9.06 7.16 -1.76
C LYS A 118 7.73 7.86 -2.01
N ALA A 119 7.77 8.97 -2.73
CA ALA A 119 6.58 9.71 -3.15
C ALA A 119 6.07 9.10 -4.47
N ASP A 120 5.01 8.29 -4.36
CA ASP A 120 4.42 7.58 -5.50
C ASP A 120 2.95 7.30 -5.16
N ALA A 121 2.04 7.61 -6.08
CA ALA A 121 0.60 7.50 -5.86
C ALA A 121 0.13 6.06 -5.63
N VAL A 122 0.78 5.09 -6.27
CA VAL A 122 0.40 3.67 -6.27
C VAL A 122 1.35 2.84 -5.41
N ASN A 123 2.66 3.08 -5.54
CA ASN A 123 3.72 2.30 -4.90
C ASN A 123 4.51 3.13 -3.88
N GLY A 124 3.86 4.12 -3.29
CA GLY A 124 4.45 4.95 -2.25
C GLY A 124 4.85 4.14 -1.01
N THR A 125 5.93 4.55 -0.37
CA THR A 125 6.43 3.88 0.83
C THR A 125 6.72 4.86 1.96
N VAL A 126 6.58 4.35 3.18
CA VAL A 126 6.94 5.06 4.41
C VAL A 126 7.81 4.22 5.32
N SER A 127 8.55 4.91 6.18
CA SER A 127 9.29 4.33 7.29
C SER A 127 8.64 4.70 8.62
N ALA A 128 8.50 3.77 9.55
CA ALA A 128 8.16 4.06 10.94
C ALA A 128 9.40 4.67 11.62
N VAL A 129 9.34 5.95 11.99
CA VAL A 129 10.54 6.71 12.44
C VAL A 129 10.53 7.02 13.92
N ARG A 130 9.38 7.02 14.59
CA ARG A 130 9.28 7.33 16.01
C ARG A 130 7.97 6.83 16.61
N LEU A 131 8.01 6.42 17.88
CA LEU A 131 6.82 6.30 18.71
C LEU A 131 6.62 7.63 19.45
N LYS A 132 5.49 8.30 19.21
CA LYS A 132 5.10 9.47 20.02
C LYS A 132 4.99 9.00 21.48
N ALA A 133 5.41 9.84 22.42
CA ALA A 133 5.35 9.52 23.85
C ALA A 133 3.92 9.08 24.22
N THR A 134 3.76 7.79 24.51
CA THR A 134 2.48 7.20 24.89
C THR A 134 2.67 6.31 26.11
N LYS A 135 1.60 6.10 26.88
CA LYS A 135 1.60 5.09 27.96
C LYS A 135 1.47 3.66 27.41
N LYS A 136 1.39 3.49 26.06
CA LYS A 136 1.15 2.18 25.43
C LYS A 136 2.33 1.24 25.63
N THR A 137 2.02 0.04 26.07
CA THR A 137 2.99 -1.06 26.22
C THR A 137 2.98 -2.02 25.02
N LYS A 138 1.94 -1.93 24.18
CA LYS A 138 1.78 -2.72 22.96
C LYS A 138 1.62 -1.78 21.75
N VAL A 139 2.34 -2.04 20.68
CA VAL A 139 2.32 -1.24 19.44
C VAL A 139 2.19 -2.16 18.24
N THR A 140 1.44 -1.72 17.24
CA THR A 140 1.36 -2.37 15.94
C THR A 140 1.87 -1.41 14.87
N ILE A 141 2.90 -1.82 14.16
CA ILE A 141 3.33 -1.18 12.92
C ILE A 141 2.37 -1.63 11.83
N GLN A 142 1.64 -0.70 11.25
CA GLN A 142 0.67 -0.99 10.20
C GLN A 142 1.39 -1.52 8.95
N TYR A 143 0.70 -2.28 8.11
CA TYR A 143 1.24 -2.69 6.81
C TYR A 143 1.14 -1.57 5.77
N THR A 144 0.10 -0.70 5.87
CA THR A 144 -0.07 0.55 5.12
C THR A 144 -0.53 1.67 6.04
N VAL A 145 -0.28 2.91 5.63
CA VAL A 145 -0.82 4.12 6.27
C VAL A 145 -1.31 5.09 5.21
N LYS A 146 -2.41 5.80 5.49
CA LYS A 146 -2.87 6.89 4.64
C LYS A 146 -2.09 8.16 4.97
N VAL A 147 -1.62 8.88 3.94
CA VAL A 147 -1.02 10.21 4.02
C VAL A 147 -1.75 11.08 3.00
N GLY A 148 -2.63 11.95 3.46
CA GLY A 148 -3.64 12.57 2.60
C GLY A 148 -4.54 11.50 1.98
N ASN A 149 -4.78 11.60 0.71
CA ASN A 149 -5.63 10.66 -0.07
C ASN A 149 -4.89 9.38 -0.51
N TYR A 150 -3.58 9.27 -0.24
CA TYR A 150 -2.74 8.19 -0.75
C TYR A 150 -2.45 7.13 0.31
N SER A 151 -2.37 5.88 -0.12
CA SER A 151 -2.03 4.73 0.73
C SER A 151 -0.57 4.32 0.52
N PHE A 152 0.23 4.41 1.56
CA PHE A 152 1.67 4.10 1.53
C PHE A 152 1.97 2.79 2.25
N LYS A 153 2.78 1.94 1.63
CA LYS A 153 3.27 0.70 2.24
C LYS A 153 4.32 1.03 3.31
N VAL A 154 4.20 0.44 4.50
CA VAL A 154 5.22 0.57 5.54
C VAL A 154 6.28 -0.48 5.29
N THR A 155 7.41 -0.09 4.72
CA THR A 155 8.47 -1.01 4.30
C THR A 155 9.65 -1.07 5.24
N THR A 156 9.78 -0.09 6.14
CA THR A 156 10.95 0.04 6.99
C THR A 156 10.59 0.50 8.40
N ILE A 157 11.29 -0.03 9.39
CA ILE A 157 11.43 0.60 10.71
C ILE A 157 12.74 1.37 10.69
N GLY A 158 12.66 2.69 10.87
CA GLY A 158 13.77 3.61 10.72
C GLY A 158 14.86 3.46 11.79
N LYS A 159 16.04 4.04 11.53
CA LYS A 159 17.14 4.15 12.49
C LYS A 159 16.64 4.83 13.78
N ASN A 160 16.94 4.26 14.95
CA ASN A 160 16.58 4.77 16.27
C ASN A 160 15.07 4.90 16.55
N ALA A 161 14.16 4.34 15.74
CA ALA A 161 12.72 4.57 15.80
C ALA A 161 12.11 4.36 17.19
N PHE A 162 12.52 3.32 17.90
CA PHE A 162 12.04 2.97 19.25
C PHE A 162 13.19 2.90 20.28
N LYS A 163 14.32 3.52 19.97
CA LYS A 163 15.50 3.56 20.87
C LYS A 163 15.12 4.13 22.23
N ASN A 164 15.65 3.52 23.29
CA ASN A 164 15.44 3.92 24.69
C ASN A 164 13.97 3.84 25.15
N ASN A 165 13.10 3.16 24.44
CA ASN A 165 11.71 3.01 24.87
C ASN A 165 11.58 2.00 26.01
N LYS A 166 11.51 2.49 27.25
CA LYS A 166 11.38 1.67 28.46
C LYS A 166 9.95 1.23 28.78
N LYS A 167 8.95 1.58 27.95
CA LYS A 167 7.53 1.24 28.19
C LYS A 167 7.02 0.13 27.28
N LEU A 168 7.53 0.05 26.07
CA LEU A 168 7.11 -0.93 25.05
C LEU A 168 7.46 -2.34 25.52
N LYS A 169 6.44 -3.20 25.68
CA LYS A 169 6.59 -4.63 26.03
C LYS A 169 6.45 -5.53 24.81
N SER A 170 5.57 -5.20 23.88
CA SER A 170 5.37 -5.98 22.66
C SER A 170 5.14 -5.12 21.45
N ILE A 171 5.60 -5.60 20.29
CA ILE A 171 5.38 -4.97 19.01
C ILE A 171 4.98 -6.01 17.97
N VAL A 172 3.96 -5.68 17.17
CA VAL A 172 3.58 -6.42 15.99
C VAL A 172 4.04 -5.64 14.77
N ILE A 173 4.76 -6.28 13.87
CA ILE A 173 5.33 -5.68 12.67
C ILE A 173 4.56 -6.17 11.46
N GLY A 174 3.98 -5.23 10.70
CA GLY A 174 3.16 -5.51 9.52
C GLY A 174 3.95 -6.21 8.42
N ASN A 175 3.23 -6.92 7.56
CA ASN A 175 3.79 -7.83 6.55
C ASN A 175 4.61 -7.14 5.43
N ASN A 176 4.42 -5.84 5.19
CA ASN A 176 5.19 -5.10 4.18
C ASN A 176 6.57 -4.66 4.68
N VAL A 177 6.87 -4.76 5.99
CA VAL A 177 8.17 -4.35 6.53
C VAL A 177 9.24 -5.36 6.14
N LYS A 178 10.23 -4.88 5.42
CA LYS A 178 11.38 -5.68 4.94
C LYS A 178 12.71 -5.30 5.60
N SER A 179 12.76 -4.13 6.25
CA SER A 179 14.00 -3.63 6.84
C SER A 179 13.78 -3.02 8.22
N ILE A 180 14.70 -3.32 9.13
CA ILE A 180 14.79 -2.73 10.46
C ILE A 180 16.10 -1.97 10.54
N GLY A 181 16.03 -0.69 10.81
CA GLY A 181 17.18 0.21 10.86
C GLY A 181 18.09 -0.02 12.08
N SER A 182 19.31 0.52 12.00
CA SER A 182 20.27 0.43 13.10
C SER A 182 19.72 1.06 14.37
N ASN A 183 19.93 0.39 15.50
CA ASN A 183 19.46 0.82 16.82
C ASN A 183 17.93 0.99 16.92
N ALA A 184 17.13 0.42 16.06
CA ALA A 184 15.69 0.67 16.01
C ALA A 184 15.01 0.44 17.37
N PHE A 185 15.36 -0.61 18.10
CA PHE A 185 14.86 -0.93 19.43
C PHE A 185 15.97 -0.93 20.50
N ASN A 186 17.12 -0.31 20.22
CA ASN A 186 18.25 -0.29 21.14
C ASN A 186 17.84 0.28 22.50
N LYS A 187 18.16 -0.44 23.58
CA LYS A 187 17.79 -0.12 24.97
C LYS A 187 16.26 0.01 25.19
N ALA A 188 15.44 -0.66 24.41
CA ALA A 188 14.02 -0.88 24.70
C ALA A 188 13.88 -2.00 25.74
N SER A 189 14.30 -1.75 26.97
CA SER A 189 14.61 -2.74 28.01
C SER A 189 13.41 -3.61 28.46
N LYS A 190 12.17 -3.18 28.20
CA LYS A 190 10.96 -3.95 28.51
C LYS A 190 10.40 -4.69 27.30
N LEU A 191 10.97 -4.52 26.09
CA LEU A 191 10.51 -5.20 24.90
C LEU A 191 10.88 -6.69 24.99
N SER A 192 9.87 -7.53 25.20
CA SER A 192 9.99 -8.97 25.37
C SER A 192 9.30 -9.80 24.30
N SER A 193 8.52 -9.14 23.41
CA SER A 193 7.82 -9.83 22.31
C SER A 193 7.85 -9.00 21.03
N VAL A 194 8.31 -9.63 19.95
CA VAL A 194 8.31 -9.06 18.60
C VAL A 194 7.65 -10.06 17.65
N THR A 195 6.48 -9.71 17.11
CA THR A 195 5.75 -10.56 16.18
C THR A 195 5.86 -10.00 14.78
N PHE A 196 6.37 -10.78 13.85
CA PHE A 196 6.41 -10.45 12.43
C PHE A 196 5.21 -11.08 11.73
N LYS A 197 4.41 -10.26 11.02
CA LYS A 197 3.29 -10.75 10.19
C LYS A 197 3.72 -11.10 8.78
N GLY A 198 4.86 -10.62 8.34
CA GLY A 198 5.45 -10.94 7.03
C GLY A 198 6.44 -12.09 7.11
N THR A 199 6.68 -12.72 5.98
CA THR A 199 7.53 -13.92 5.88
C THR A 199 9.02 -13.63 5.67
N LYS A 200 9.39 -12.38 5.32
CA LYS A 200 10.78 -12.03 5.00
C LYS A 200 11.18 -10.65 5.52
N ILE A 201 11.98 -10.62 6.58
CA ILE A 201 12.82 -9.48 6.92
C ILE A 201 14.16 -9.65 6.18
N VAL A 202 14.45 -8.75 5.27
CA VAL A 202 15.64 -8.82 4.40
C VAL A 202 16.88 -8.22 5.08
N LYS A 203 16.67 -7.19 5.92
CA LYS A 203 17.77 -6.46 6.54
C LYS A 203 17.45 -6.05 7.98
N VAL A 204 18.35 -6.42 8.90
CA VAL A 204 18.34 -5.94 10.29
C VAL A 204 19.61 -5.15 10.54
N GLY A 205 19.48 -3.89 10.92
CA GLY A 205 20.58 -2.98 11.15
C GLY A 205 21.35 -3.30 12.45
N ARG A 206 22.60 -2.79 12.52
CA ARG A 206 23.49 -2.98 13.68
C ARG A 206 22.78 -2.56 14.98
N ASN A 207 22.90 -3.38 16.03
CA ASN A 207 22.35 -3.13 17.36
C ASN A 207 20.82 -2.91 17.39
N ALA A 208 20.06 -3.36 16.37
CA ALA A 208 18.63 -3.10 16.29
C ALA A 208 17.89 -3.50 17.56
N PHE A 209 18.25 -4.61 18.17
CA PHE A 209 17.64 -5.14 19.40
C PHE A 209 18.59 -5.19 20.61
N LYS A 210 19.76 -4.51 20.56
CA LYS A 210 20.70 -4.50 21.69
C LYS A 210 20.08 -3.84 22.91
N GLY A 211 20.12 -4.52 24.06
CA GLY A 211 19.57 -4.01 25.33
C GLY A 211 18.05 -4.02 25.38
N THR A 212 17.39 -4.89 24.63
CA THR A 212 15.99 -5.29 24.84
C THR A 212 15.90 -6.25 26.03
N SER A 213 14.68 -6.73 26.35
CA SER A 213 14.50 -7.69 27.46
C SER A 213 15.28 -8.99 27.21
N SER A 214 15.90 -9.53 28.25
CA SER A 214 16.52 -10.87 28.21
C SER A 214 15.50 -12.00 27.96
N LYS A 215 14.20 -11.72 28.19
CA LYS A 215 13.08 -12.64 27.93
C LYS A 215 12.48 -12.48 26.54
N MET A 216 13.19 -11.90 25.59
CA MET A 216 12.67 -11.66 24.24
C MET A 216 12.38 -12.98 23.51
N LYS A 217 11.14 -13.08 22.99
CA LYS A 217 10.63 -14.16 22.16
C LYS A 217 10.26 -13.64 20.78
#